data_1a5534fb5cab304dad3a6aa0ae8af7bc
#
_entry.id   1a5534fb5cab304dad3a6aa0ae8af7bc
#
_cell.length_a   1.000
_cell.length_b   1.000
_cell.length_c   1.000
_cell.angle_alpha   90.00
_cell.angle_beta   90.00
_cell.angle_gamma   90.00
#
_symmetry.space_group_name_H-M   'P 1'
#
loop_
_entity.id
_entity.type
_entity.pdbx_description
1 polymer ?
#
loop_
_entity_poly.entity_id
_entity_poly.type
_entity_poly.pdbx_seq_one_letter_code
_entity_poly.pdbx_strand_id
1 'polypeptide(L)'
;MTTVVKIGSSSLTRADGYLDLNRIDEVSRLLARAQKGGEDIALVSSGAISAGSQPLGRQERPKDLATAQAVAAVGQGLLMYRWNQAMAWQGVIGAQILLSAAEVVGHQQYNNASRALEKLRALGVIPIINENDAVATDEVRFGDNDRLAAIVSHMVRAERLILCTDVDGLYTAHPSDPTARFIPEVRGEQDLAGVQAGNAGSRWGTGGMHTKLLAARVACANGTEVVLTSTDNLGPALRGEPVGTVFRVTGPRRGIKQLWLAYAATVQGRLVLDDGAARAITEGKKSLLAAGITEVKGTFQAGDVVELADARGEILAKGVAAYDSAQVEAENTDLGPVVHRDYLAETRY
;
A
#
# COMPACT_ATOMS: atom_id res chain seq x y z
N MET A 1 -9.27 4.13 19.93
CA MET A 1 -8.70 4.58 18.63
C MET A 1 -8.28 3.35 17.84
N THR A 2 -8.53 3.34 16.52
CA THR A 2 -8.10 2.23 15.66
C THR A 2 -6.76 2.58 15.01
N THR A 3 -5.74 1.78 15.25
CA THR A 3 -4.38 1.98 14.75
C THR A 3 -3.93 0.78 13.89
N VAL A 4 -3.48 1.06 12.68
CA VAL A 4 -2.78 0.08 11.83
C VAL A 4 -1.29 0.29 12.01
N VAL A 5 -0.55 -0.78 12.24
CA VAL A 5 0.92 -0.77 12.32
C VAL A 5 1.47 -1.59 11.17
N LYS A 6 2.37 -1.01 10.39
CA LYS A 6 3.08 -1.72 9.33
C LYS A 6 4.55 -1.93 9.69
N ILE A 7 5.01 -3.16 9.63
CA ILE A 7 6.41 -3.52 9.83
C ILE A 7 6.99 -4.06 8.53
N GLY A 8 8.05 -3.41 8.04
CA GLY A 8 8.76 -3.80 6.82
C GLY A 8 9.67 -5.01 7.01
N SER A 9 10.01 -5.67 5.89
CA SER A 9 10.94 -6.82 5.92
C SER A 9 12.32 -6.44 6.44
N SER A 10 12.83 -5.24 6.12
CA SER A 10 14.12 -4.74 6.65
C SER A 10 14.15 -4.69 8.17
N SER A 11 13.03 -4.35 8.81
CA SER A 11 12.91 -4.29 10.27
C SER A 11 12.77 -5.66 10.94
N LEU A 12 12.36 -6.69 10.19
CA LEU A 12 12.14 -8.06 10.68
C LEU A 12 13.24 -9.03 10.26
N THR A 13 14.27 -8.55 9.53
CA THR A 13 15.33 -9.40 8.98
C THR A 13 16.67 -8.93 9.50
N ARG A 14 17.43 -9.86 10.07
CA ARG A 14 18.81 -9.61 10.51
C ARG A 14 19.74 -9.47 9.31
N ALA A 15 20.97 -9.03 9.56
CA ALA A 15 22.00 -8.88 8.53
C ALA A 15 22.32 -10.18 7.78
N ASP A 16 22.15 -11.35 8.45
CA ASP A 16 22.31 -12.69 7.87
C ASP A 16 21.13 -13.14 6.99
N GLY A 17 20.09 -12.33 6.85
CA GLY A 17 18.92 -12.59 6.01
C GLY A 17 17.80 -13.38 6.68
N TYR A 18 17.95 -13.76 7.94
CA TYR A 18 16.97 -14.54 8.68
C TYR A 18 16.07 -13.64 9.54
N LEU A 19 14.92 -14.18 9.93
CA LEU A 19 13.98 -13.44 10.80
C LEU A 19 14.65 -13.04 12.12
N ASP A 20 14.43 -11.81 12.53
CA ASP A 20 14.76 -11.30 13.85
C ASP A 20 13.64 -11.63 14.85
N LEU A 21 13.81 -12.73 15.56
CA LEU A 21 12.82 -13.19 16.54
C LEU A 21 12.69 -12.22 17.72
N ASN A 22 13.79 -11.58 18.14
CA ASN A 22 13.74 -10.58 19.21
C ASN A 22 12.89 -9.38 18.81
N ARG A 23 12.98 -8.97 17.55
CA ARG A 23 12.15 -7.88 17.02
C ARG A 23 10.68 -8.26 16.96
N ILE A 24 10.35 -9.50 16.58
CA ILE A 24 8.97 -10.02 16.61
C ILE A 24 8.43 -10.00 18.04
N ASP A 25 9.20 -10.46 19.03
CA ASP A 25 8.80 -10.47 20.43
C ASP A 25 8.60 -9.07 20.98
N GLU A 26 9.49 -8.13 20.66
CA GLU A 26 9.39 -6.73 21.06
C GLU A 26 8.13 -6.05 20.48
N VAL A 27 7.92 -6.18 19.17
CA VAL A 27 6.74 -5.63 18.50
C VAL A 27 5.47 -6.24 19.07
N SER A 28 5.42 -7.58 19.25
CA SER A 28 4.27 -8.27 19.85
C SER A 28 3.93 -7.73 21.23
N ARG A 29 4.94 -7.49 22.07
CA ARG A 29 4.77 -6.92 23.42
C ARG A 29 4.19 -5.50 23.35
N LEU A 30 4.66 -4.66 22.43
CA LEU A 30 4.18 -3.29 22.27
C LEU A 30 2.73 -3.26 21.78
N LEU A 31 2.38 -4.08 20.76
CA LEU A 31 1.02 -4.17 20.23
C LEU A 31 0.04 -4.72 21.26
N ALA A 32 0.42 -5.78 21.99
CA ALA A 32 -0.40 -6.35 23.06
C ALA A 32 -0.64 -5.35 24.20
N ARG A 33 0.38 -4.55 24.56
CA ARG A 33 0.23 -3.50 25.58
C ARG A 33 -0.75 -2.42 25.11
N ALA A 34 -0.66 -1.97 23.86
CA ALA A 34 -1.57 -0.97 23.31
C ALA A 34 -3.01 -1.49 23.27
N GLN A 35 -3.21 -2.76 22.82
CA GLN A 35 -4.54 -3.38 22.79
C GLN A 35 -5.13 -3.51 24.20
N LYS A 36 -4.36 -3.96 25.19
CA LYS A 36 -4.79 -4.03 26.59
C LYS A 36 -5.08 -2.64 27.19
N GLY A 37 -4.46 -1.59 26.66
CA GLY A 37 -4.74 -0.19 26.96
C GLY A 37 -6.00 0.37 26.30
N GLY A 38 -6.73 -0.45 25.52
CA GLY A 38 -7.98 -0.05 24.87
C GLY A 38 -7.82 0.45 23.43
N GLU A 39 -6.63 0.33 22.83
CA GLU A 39 -6.46 0.58 21.39
C GLU A 39 -6.91 -0.64 20.58
N ASP A 40 -7.48 -0.37 19.43
CA ASP A 40 -7.89 -1.38 18.47
C ASP A 40 -6.80 -1.50 17.39
N ILE A 41 -6.08 -2.62 17.38
CA ILE A 41 -4.84 -2.79 16.62
C ILE A 41 -5.04 -3.75 15.45
N ALA A 42 -4.47 -3.41 14.28
CA ALA A 42 -4.21 -4.33 13.19
C ALA A 42 -2.73 -4.22 12.76
N LEU A 43 -2.11 -5.35 12.48
CA LEU A 43 -0.71 -5.44 12.06
C LEU A 43 -0.62 -5.80 10.57
N VAL A 44 0.11 -5.02 9.79
CA VAL A 44 0.54 -5.40 8.43
C VAL A 44 2.02 -5.78 8.49
N SER A 45 2.30 -7.06 8.28
CA SER A 45 3.64 -7.64 8.43
C SER A 45 4.21 -8.06 7.09
N SER A 46 5.46 -7.70 6.84
CA SER A 46 6.30 -8.33 5.82
C SER A 46 7.11 -9.48 6.43
N GLY A 47 8.00 -10.11 5.65
CA GLY A 47 8.99 -11.05 6.13
C GLY A 47 8.75 -12.51 5.73
N ALA A 48 7.75 -12.83 4.94
CA ALA A 48 7.49 -14.20 4.49
C ALA A 48 8.69 -14.78 3.70
N ILE A 49 9.25 -14.01 2.74
CA ILE A 49 10.44 -14.46 1.99
C ILE A 49 11.64 -14.69 2.91
N SER A 50 11.91 -13.79 3.86
CA SER A 50 13.00 -13.98 4.82
C SER A 50 12.79 -15.21 5.71
N ALA A 51 11.55 -15.45 6.16
CA ALA A 51 11.20 -16.63 6.93
C ALA A 51 11.39 -17.94 6.14
N GLY A 52 11.06 -17.95 4.86
CA GLY A 52 11.20 -19.12 3.99
C GLY A 52 12.64 -19.36 3.51
N SER A 53 13.48 -18.31 3.50
CA SER A 53 14.86 -18.43 3.03
C SER A 53 15.71 -19.33 3.91
N GLN A 54 15.55 -19.24 5.23
CA GLN A 54 16.34 -20.03 6.19
C GLN A 54 16.18 -21.55 6.01
N PRO A 55 14.95 -22.14 6.04
CA PRO A 55 14.79 -23.58 5.90
C PRO A 55 15.17 -24.09 4.50
N LEU A 56 15.18 -23.22 3.50
CA LEU A 56 15.59 -23.54 2.13
C LEU A 56 17.07 -23.27 1.87
N GLY A 57 17.86 -22.90 2.91
CA GLY A 57 19.30 -22.64 2.79
C GLY A 57 19.68 -21.48 1.87
N ARG A 58 18.77 -20.51 1.67
CA ARG A 58 18.98 -19.38 0.75
C ARG A 58 19.51 -18.17 1.50
N GLN A 59 20.60 -17.61 1.00
CA GLN A 59 21.22 -16.39 1.56
C GLN A 59 20.88 -15.12 0.77
N GLU A 60 20.24 -15.26 -0.39
CA GLU A 60 19.86 -14.14 -1.24
C GLU A 60 18.36 -14.19 -1.55
N ARG A 61 17.80 -13.00 -1.77
CA ARG A 61 16.42 -12.87 -2.20
C ARG A 61 16.25 -13.47 -3.60
N PRO A 62 15.18 -14.26 -3.84
CA PRO A 62 14.85 -14.78 -5.17
C PRO A 62 14.70 -13.65 -6.20
N LYS A 63 15.25 -13.86 -7.39
CA LYS A 63 15.20 -12.89 -8.49
C LYS A 63 14.00 -13.13 -9.41
N ASP A 64 13.57 -14.38 -9.54
CA ASP A 64 12.42 -14.74 -10.35
C ASP A 64 11.16 -14.90 -9.51
N LEU A 65 9.99 -14.65 -10.12
CA LEU A 65 8.69 -14.67 -9.46
C LEU A 65 8.35 -16.03 -8.86
N ALA A 66 8.49 -17.11 -9.63
CA ALA A 66 8.09 -18.44 -9.19
C ALA A 66 8.87 -18.91 -7.95
N THR A 67 10.19 -18.63 -7.92
CA THR A 67 11.01 -18.90 -6.73
C THR A 67 10.61 -18.01 -5.57
N ALA A 68 10.32 -16.73 -5.81
CA ALA A 68 9.86 -15.83 -4.75
C ALA A 68 8.53 -16.29 -4.13
N GLN A 69 7.57 -16.70 -4.95
CA GLN A 69 6.28 -17.26 -4.53
C GLN A 69 6.48 -18.55 -3.70
N ALA A 70 7.30 -19.47 -4.17
CA ALA A 70 7.59 -20.72 -3.46
C ALA A 70 8.25 -20.48 -2.09
N VAL A 71 9.25 -19.59 -2.03
CA VAL A 71 9.91 -19.21 -0.79
C VAL A 71 8.94 -18.52 0.17
N ALA A 72 8.11 -17.60 -0.33
CA ALA A 72 7.08 -16.94 0.47
C ALA A 72 6.04 -17.92 1.02
N ALA A 73 5.61 -18.91 0.21
CA ALA A 73 4.68 -19.96 0.64
C ALA A 73 5.23 -20.78 1.80
N VAL A 74 6.52 -21.19 1.76
CA VAL A 74 7.18 -21.86 2.88
C VAL A 74 7.28 -20.92 4.09
N GLY A 75 7.64 -19.67 3.85
CA GLY A 75 7.93 -18.73 4.94
C GLY A 75 6.70 -18.14 5.60
N GLN A 76 5.57 -18.02 4.90
CA GLN A 76 4.35 -17.44 5.47
C GLN A 76 3.83 -18.22 6.68
N GLY A 77 3.84 -19.56 6.61
CA GLY A 77 3.47 -20.41 7.75
C GLY A 77 4.41 -20.23 8.93
N LEU A 78 5.71 -20.14 8.68
CA LEU A 78 6.74 -19.93 9.72
C LEU A 78 6.63 -18.54 10.35
N LEU A 79 6.42 -17.50 9.55
CA LEU A 79 6.23 -16.13 10.01
C LEU A 79 5.01 -16.06 10.94
N MET A 80 3.88 -16.64 10.52
CA MET A 80 2.65 -16.64 11.34
C MET A 80 2.81 -17.45 12.61
N TYR A 81 3.51 -18.60 12.57
CA TYR A 81 3.81 -19.36 13.77
C TYR A 81 4.57 -18.49 14.79
N ARG A 82 5.58 -17.71 14.34
CA ARG A 82 6.37 -16.84 15.21
C ARG A 82 5.55 -15.69 15.79
N TRP A 83 4.75 -15.02 14.97
CA TRP A 83 3.83 -13.98 15.44
C TRP A 83 2.86 -14.52 16.49
N ASN A 84 2.20 -15.66 16.20
CA ASN A 84 1.22 -16.25 17.11
C ASN A 84 1.87 -16.70 18.43
N GLN A 85 3.09 -17.27 18.39
CA GLN A 85 3.84 -17.63 19.58
C GLN A 85 4.16 -16.41 20.45
N ALA A 86 4.69 -15.34 19.83
CA ALA A 86 5.02 -14.09 20.51
C ALA A 86 3.78 -13.40 21.10
N MET A 87 2.67 -13.37 20.34
CA MET A 87 1.38 -12.81 20.81
C MET A 87 0.80 -13.62 21.97
N ALA A 88 0.85 -14.97 21.90
CA ALA A 88 0.36 -15.84 22.95
C ALA A 88 1.10 -15.63 24.28
N TRP A 89 2.41 -15.41 24.25
CA TRP A 89 3.19 -15.05 25.46
C TRP A 89 2.75 -13.75 26.10
N GLN A 90 2.19 -12.85 25.29
CA GLN A 90 1.60 -11.60 25.78
C GLN A 90 0.13 -11.76 26.19
N GLY A 91 -0.46 -12.95 26.08
CA GLY A 91 -1.87 -13.21 26.40
C GLY A 91 -2.84 -12.56 25.42
N VAL A 92 -2.46 -12.41 24.16
CA VAL A 92 -3.32 -11.92 23.06
C VAL A 92 -3.31 -12.93 21.91
N ILE A 93 -4.36 -12.91 21.09
CA ILE A 93 -4.53 -13.81 19.96
C ILE A 93 -4.23 -13.05 18.68
N GLY A 94 -3.34 -13.60 17.83
CA GLY A 94 -3.13 -13.14 16.46
C GLY A 94 -3.93 -13.98 15.47
N ALA A 95 -4.43 -13.37 14.39
CA ALA A 95 -5.10 -14.08 13.31
C ALA A 95 -4.59 -13.65 11.94
N GLN A 96 -4.23 -14.62 11.10
CA GLN A 96 -3.75 -14.37 9.74
C GLN A 96 -4.87 -13.94 8.81
N ILE A 97 -4.62 -12.89 8.03
CA ILE A 97 -5.39 -12.50 6.85
C ILE A 97 -4.41 -12.30 5.70
N LEU A 98 -4.61 -13.01 4.60
CA LEU A 98 -3.85 -12.80 3.37
C LEU A 98 -4.73 -12.07 2.34
N LEU A 99 -4.19 -11.02 1.76
CA LEU A 99 -4.86 -10.21 0.75
C LEU A 99 -3.99 -10.10 -0.49
N SER A 100 -4.61 -10.09 -1.67
CA SER A 100 -3.96 -9.69 -2.92
C SER A 100 -4.60 -8.40 -3.44
N ALA A 101 -3.97 -7.77 -4.44
CA ALA A 101 -4.53 -6.59 -5.07
C ALA A 101 -5.91 -6.84 -5.67
N ALA A 102 -6.19 -8.06 -6.15
CA ALA A 102 -7.48 -8.42 -6.71
C ALA A 102 -8.62 -8.38 -5.69
N GLU A 103 -8.39 -8.82 -4.44
CA GLU A 103 -9.41 -8.74 -3.37
C GLU A 103 -9.71 -7.31 -2.96
N VAL A 104 -8.77 -6.39 -3.15
CA VAL A 104 -8.98 -4.97 -2.84
C VAL A 104 -9.85 -4.28 -3.89
N VAL A 105 -9.73 -4.67 -5.15
CA VAL A 105 -10.48 -4.09 -6.27
C VAL A 105 -11.90 -4.65 -6.34
N GLY A 106 -12.07 -5.93 -6.05
CA GLY A 106 -13.36 -6.62 -6.09
C GLY A 106 -14.26 -6.16 -4.94
N HIS A 107 -15.38 -5.52 -5.27
CA HIS A 107 -16.31 -4.98 -4.25
C HIS A 107 -16.79 -6.02 -3.23
N GLN A 108 -17.06 -7.25 -3.67
CA GLN A 108 -17.52 -8.32 -2.79
C GLN A 108 -16.38 -8.83 -1.89
N GLN A 109 -15.20 -9.07 -2.45
CA GLN A 109 -14.04 -9.54 -1.72
C GLN A 109 -13.59 -8.50 -0.69
N TYR A 110 -13.55 -7.22 -1.09
CA TYR A 110 -13.26 -6.11 -0.19
C TYR A 110 -14.21 -6.07 1.02
N ASN A 111 -15.52 -6.16 0.77
CA ASN A 111 -16.52 -6.14 1.84
C ASN A 111 -16.39 -7.35 2.78
N ASN A 112 -16.10 -8.54 2.23
CA ASN A 112 -15.89 -9.75 3.02
C ASN A 112 -14.65 -9.62 3.90
N ALA A 113 -13.53 -9.16 3.35
CA ALA A 113 -12.29 -8.90 4.10
C ALA A 113 -12.51 -7.86 5.21
N SER A 114 -13.18 -6.74 4.89
CA SER A 114 -13.50 -5.70 5.88
C SER A 114 -14.35 -6.23 7.04
N ARG A 115 -15.38 -7.03 6.75
CA ARG A 115 -16.24 -7.65 7.79
C ARG A 115 -15.47 -8.65 8.64
N ALA A 116 -14.57 -9.44 8.03
CA ALA A 116 -13.72 -10.38 8.77
C ALA A 116 -12.78 -9.64 9.72
N LEU A 117 -12.11 -8.58 9.23
CA LEU A 117 -11.24 -7.73 10.04
C LEU A 117 -12.00 -7.07 11.20
N GLU A 118 -13.18 -6.51 10.93
CA GLU A 118 -14.03 -5.92 11.96
C GLU A 118 -14.43 -6.95 13.03
N LYS A 119 -14.82 -8.16 12.60
CA LYS A 119 -15.22 -9.22 13.52
C LYS A 119 -14.07 -9.72 14.39
N LEU A 120 -12.86 -9.89 13.81
CA LEU A 120 -11.68 -10.29 14.58
C LEU A 120 -11.38 -9.26 15.68
N ARG A 121 -11.38 -7.97 15.34
CA ARG A 121 -11.13 -6.90 16.29
C ARG A 121 -12.19 -6.86 17.39
N ALA A 122 -13.48 -7.01 17.04
CA ALA A 122 -14.57 -7.11 18.01
C ALA A 122 -14.43 -8.31 18.97
N LEU A 123 -13.73 -9.37 18.57
CA LEU A 123 -13.38 -10.52 19.38
C LEU A 123 -12.11 -10.32 20.21
N GLY A 124 -11.45 -9.13 20.15
CA GLY A 124 -10.20 -8.86 20.85
C GLY A 124 -8.99 -9.56 20.22
N VAL A 125 -9.08 -9.95 18.95
CA VAL A 125 -8.02 -10.60 18.20
C VAL A 125 -7.26 -9.55 17.39
N ILE A 126 -5.93 -9.58 17.36
CA ILE A 126 -5.09 -8.73 16.50
C ILE A 126 -5.02 -9.37 15.12
N PRO A 127 -5.63 -8.79 14.08
CA PRO A 127 -5.42 -9.27 12.71
C PRO A 127 -3.98 -8.99 12.28
N ILE A 128 -3.34 -10.02 11.71
CA ILE A 128 -2.00 -9.94 11.13
C ILE A 128 -2.14 -10.16 9.62
N ILE A 129 -1.99 -9.07 8.88
CA ILE A 129 -2.24 -9.02 7.46
C ILE A 129 -0.91 -9.07 6.70
N ASN A 130 -0.87 -9.84 5.62
CA ASN A 130 0.23 -9.85 4.65
C ASN A 130 -0.32 -9.97 3.24
N GLU A 131 0.53 -9.66 2.25
CA GLU A 131 0.23 -9.97 0.85
C GLU A 131 0.17 -11.50 0.66
N ASN A 132 -0.76 -11.97 -0.18
CA ASN A 132 -0.81 -13.36 -0.63
C ASN A 132 0.21 -13.57 -1.76
N ASP A 133 1.48 -13.58 -1.38
CA ASP A 133 2.60 -13.70 -2.33
C ASP A 133 2.50 -14.94 -3.23
N ALA A 134 1.84 -16.02 -2.77
CA ALA A 134 1.74 -17.26 -3.53
C ALA A 134 0.91 -17.14 -4.82
N VAL A 135 0.01 -16.18 -4.89
CA VAL A 135 -0.87 -15.94 -6.06
C VAL A 135 -0.66 -14.56 -6.68
N ALA A 136 0.27 -13.75 -6.15
CA ALA A 136 0.58 -12.44 -6.69
C ALA A 136 1.26 -12.57 -8.05
N THR A 137 0.78 -11.80 -9.06
CA THR A 137 1.40 -11.71 -10.38
C THR A 137 2.35 -10.51 -10.43
N ASP A 138 3.30 -10.50 -11.37
CA ASP A 138 4.24 -9.37 -11.52
C ASP A 138 3.52 -8.05 -11.81
N GLU A 139 2.39 -8.11 -12.55
CA GLU A 139 1.59 -6.95 -12.92
C GLU A 139 0.73 -6.41 -11.77
N VAL A 140 0.32 -7.29 -10.83
CA VAL A 140 -0.69 -6.98 -9.80
C VAL A 140 -0.15 -7.07 -8.38
N ARG A 141 1.16 -7.16 -8.19
CA ARG A 141 1.79 -7.10 -6.88
C ARG A 141 1.59 -5.72 -6.24
N PHE A 142 1.23 -5.69 -4.97
CA PHE A 142 1.36 -4.44 -4.21
C PHE A 142 2.81 -3.93 -4.24
N GLY A 143 3.77 -4.84 -4.50
CA GLY A 143 5.20 -4.55 -4.55
C GLY A 143 5.77 -4.15 -3.19
N ASP A 144 4.90 -3.72 -2.30
CA ASP A 144 5.27 -3.28 -0.96
C ASP A 144 4.04 -3.26 -0.04
N ASN A 145 4.19 -3.81 1.14
CA ASN A 145 3.16 -3.81 2.19
C ASN A 145 2.82 -2.39 2.72
N ASP A 146 3.53 -1.34 2.31
CA ASP A 146 3.15 0.04 2.63
C ASP A 146 1.80 0.39 1.99
N ARG A 147 1.61 0.05 0.70
CA ARG A 147 0.33 0.22 0.00
C ARG A 147 -0.78 -0.63 0.63
N LEU A 148 -0.48 -1.88 0.94
CA LEU A 148 -1.42 -2.77 1.62
C LEU A 148 -1.86 -2.17 2.97
N ALA A 149 -0.93 -1.59 3.73
CA ALA A 149 -1.24 -0.95 5.01
C ALA A 149 -2.18 0.26 4.87
N ALA A 150 -2.00 1.08 3.84
CA ALA A 150 -2.92 2.18 3.55
C ALA A 150 -4.34 1.68 3.22
N ILE A 151 -4.45 0.58 2.46
CA ILE A 151 -5.72 -0.06 2.12
C ILE A 151 -6.37 -0.70 3.35
N VAL A 152 -5.61 -1.42 4.16
CA VAL A 152 -6.08 -2.00 5.43
C VAL A 152 -6.57 -0.89 6.35
N SER A 153 -5.87 0.25 6.42
CA SER A 153 -6.30 1.41 7.21
C SER A 153 -7.70 1.91 6.79
N HIS A 154 -7.98 1.89 5.49
CA HIS A 154 -9.33 2.17 5.01
C HIS A 154 -10.34 1.08 5.41
N MET A 155 -10.01 -0.21 5.21
CA MET A 155 -10.90 -1.34 5.52
C MET A 155 -11.35 -1.33 6.99
N VAL A 156 -10.43 -1.02 7.91
CA VAL A 156 -10.70 -0.98 9.35
C VAL A 156 -11.10 0.41 9.86
N ARG A 157 -11.22 1.39 8.98
CA ARG A 157 -11.49 2.81 9.30
C ARG A 157 -10.52 3.36 10.33
N ALA A 158 -9.23 3.07 10.15
CA ALA A 158 -8.20 3.50 11.08
C ALA A 158 -8.16 5.03 11.20
N GLU A 159 -7.91 5.50 12.42
CA GLU A 159 -7.63 6.90 12.69
C GLU A 159 -6.13 7.17 12.51
N ARG A 160 -5.29 6.15 12.72
CA ARG A 160 -3.84 6.26 12.60
C ARG A 160 -3.22 5.06 11.89
N LEU A 161 -2.24 5.32 11.02
CA LEU A 161 -1.34 4.35 10.41
C LEU A 161 0.09 4.67 10.85
N ILE A 162 0.78 3.70 11.46
CA ILE A 162 2.20 3.80 11.79
C ILE A 162 2.97 2.99 10.76
N LEU A 163 3.77 3.67 9.92
CA LEU A 163 4.67 3.05 8.96
C LEU A 163 6.06 2.95 9.58
N CYS A 164 6.43 1.76 10.04
CA CYS A 164 7.76 1.50 10.56
C CYS A 164 8.76 1.22 9.44
N THR A 165 9.91 1.85 9.52
CA THR A 165 11.02 1.78 8.57
C THR A 165 12.36 1.69 9.30
N ASP A 166 13.45 1.72 8.58
CA ASP A 166 14.84 1.72 9.07
C ASP A 166 15.37 3.13 9.42
N VAL A 167 14.59 4.16 9.09
CA VAL A 167 14.90 5.56 9.46
C VAL A 167 13.84 6.12 10.40
N ASP A 168 14.21 7.10 11.20
CA ASP A 168 13.35 7.68 12.24
C ASP A 168 12.29 8.67 11.72
N GLY A 169 12.25 8.94 10.40
CA GLY A 169 11.25 9.79 9.76
C GLY A 169 11.64 10.18 8.34
N LEU A 170 10.98 11.22 7.81
CA LEU A 170 11.23 11.76 6.48
C LEU A 170 12.31 12.84 6.53
N TYR A 171 13.21 12.81 5.56
CA TYR A 171 14.26 13.79 5.34
C TYR A 171 14.19 14.36 3.92
N THR A 172 14.73 15.56 3.72
CA THR A 172 14.83 16.19 2.38
C THR A 172 15.73 15.42 1.42
N ALA A 173 16.73 14.68 1.95
CA ALA A 173 17.64 13.80 1.21
C ALA A 173 17.94 12.57 2.07
N HIS A 174 18.81 11.65 1.60
CA HIS A 174 19.19 10.49 2.40
C HIS A 174 19.84 10.94 3.73
N PRO A 175 19.53 10.32 4.90
CA PRO A 175 20.06 10.76 6.21
C PRO A 175 21.59 10.83 6.32
N SER A 176 22.32 10.08 5.47
CA SER A 176 23.80 10.18 5.38
C SER A 176 24.30 11.43 4.66
N ASP A 177 23.43 12.18 3.98
CA ASP A 177 23.78 13.44 3.35
C ASP A 177 23.84 14.54 4.41
N PRO A 178 24.98 15.26 4.55
CA PRO A 178 25.10 16.34 5.53
C PRO A 178 24.10 17.48 5.35
N THR A 179 23.50 17.62 4.18
CA THR A 179 22.47 18.65 3.88
C THR A 179 21.04 18.18 4.16
N ALA A 180 20.86 16.89 4.49
CA ALA A 180 19.55 16.34 4.81
C ALA A 180 18.94 17.02 6.03
N ARG A 181 17.69 17.45 5.92
CA ARG A 181 16.92 18.05 7.01
C ARG A 181 15.74 17.17 7.34
N PHE A 182 15.51 16.93 8.61
CA PHE A 182 14.35 16.21 9.10
C PHE A 182 13.07 17.02 8.88
N ILE A 183 12.01 16.34 8.45
CA ILE A 183 10.67 16.92 8.23
C ILE A 183 9.73 16.37 9.31
N PRO A 184 9.38 17.14 10.32
CA PRO A 184 8.55 16.64 11.43
C PRO A 184 7.08 16.46 11.04
N GLU A 185 6.58 17.26 10.09
CA GLU A 185 5.16 17.25 9.71
C GLU A 185 5.00 17.54 8.22
N VAL A 186 4.02 16.87 7.59
CA VAL A 186 3.60 17.08 6.20
C VAL A 186 2.09 17.35 6.20
N ARG A 187 1.71 18.54 5.75
CA ARG A 187 0.32 19.01 5.64
C ARG A 187 -0.18 19.08 4.20
N GLY A 188 0.73 19.01 3.23
CA GLY A 188 0.41 19.09 1.81
C GLY A 188 1.60 18.85 0.91
N GLU A 189 1.37 18.86 -0.40
CA GLU A 189 2.41 18.61 -1.42
C GLU A 189 3.56 19.62 -1.35
N GLN A 190 3.30 20.84 -0.94
CA GLN A 190 4.32 21.88 -0.80
C GLN A 190 5.40 21.51 0.24
N ASP A 191 5.05 20.74 1.27
CA ASP A 191 6.00 20.31 2.30
C ASP A 191 6.93 19.19 1.78
N LEU A 192 6.57 18.57 0.66
CA LEU A 192 7.33 17.55 -0.04
C LEU A 192 8.17 18.13 -1.20
N ALA A 193 8.04 19.44 -1.46
CA ALA A 193 8.84 20.10 -2.50
C ALA A 193 10.33 20.01 -2.16
N GLY A 194 11.12 19.41 -3.07
CA GLY A 194 12.55 19.20 -2.89
C GLY A 194 12.94 17.94 -2.11
N VAL A 195 11.97 17.10 -1.68
CA VAL A 195 12.28 15.80 -1.10
C VAL A 195 12.78 14.85 -2.20
N GLN A 196 14.03 14.42 -2.06
CA GLN A 196 14.63 13.42 -2.95
C GLN A 196 14.25 12.00 -2.43
N ALA A 197 13.08 11.53 -2.81
CA ALA A 197 12.65 10.17 -2.51
C ALA A 197 13.43 9.17 -3.38
N GLY A 198 14.57 8.70 -2.89
CA GLY A 198 15.36 7.66 -3.57
C GLY A 198 14.59 6.35 -3.71
N ASN A 199 14.76 5.67 -4.85
CA ASN A 199 14.20 4.33 -5.11
C ASN A 199 15.00 3.19 -4.44
N ALA A 200 16.00 3.50 -3.61
CA ALA A 200 16.85 2.49 -2.97
C ALA A 200 16.08 1.75 -1.87
N GLY A 201 15.57 0.57 -2.19
CA GLY A 201 15.13 -0.40 -1.21
C GLY A 201 16.32 -1.02 -0.45
N SER A 202 16.07 -1.56 0.73
CA SER A 202 17.05 -2.37 1.45
C SER A 202 17.32 -3.69 0.70
N ARG A 203 18.43 -4.38 1.02
CA ARG A 203 18.77 -5.70 0.43
C ARG A 203 17.62 -6.72 0.50
N TRP A 204 16.74 -6.61 1.49
CA TRP A 204 15.63 -7.53 1.76
C TRP A 204 14.24 -6.93 1.52
N GLY A 205 14.12 -5.60 1.34
CA GLY A 205 12.85 -4.89 1.12
C GLY A 205 12.71 -4.38 -0.31
N THR A 206 11.51 -4.42 -0.85
CA THR A 206 11.15 -3.83 -2.16
C THR A 206 10.72 -2.37 -2.04
N GLY A 207 10.35 -1.91 -0.84
CA GLY A 207 9.82 -0.58 -0.60
C GLY A 207 10.91 0.44 -0.29
N GLY A 208 10.94 1.52 -1.09
CA GLY A 208 11.76 2.71 -0.82
C GLY A 208 10.96 3.81 -0.12
N MET A 209 11.56 4.98 0.08
CA MET A 209 10.85 6.15 0.61
C MET A 209 9.68 6.57 -0.30
N HIS A 210 9.81 6.41 -1.60
CA HIS A 210 8.75 6.71 -2.57
C HIS A 210 7.46 5.92 -2.28
N THR A 211 7.54 4.61 -2.01
CA THR A 211 6.35 3.80 -1.72
C THR A 211 5.69 4.18 -0.41
N LYS A 212 6.49 4.59 0.60
CA LYS A 212 5.98 5.09 1.88
C LYS A 212 5.26 6.42 1.74
N LEU A 213 5.81 7.35 0.95
CA LEU A 213 5.15 8.61 0.63
C LEU A 213 3.82 8.39 -0.09
N LEU A 214 3.79 7.46 -1.06
CA LEU A 214 2.58 7.10 -1.77
C LEU A 214 1.52 6.50 -0.81
N ALA A 215 1.93 5.58 0.07
CA ALA A 215 1.06 4.99 1.07
C ALA A 215 0.52 6.03 2.05
N ALA A 216 1.37 6.97 2.50
CA ALA A 216 0.96 8.07 3.36
C ALA A 216 -0.08 8.98 2.68
N ARG A 217 0.13 9.34 1.41
CA ARG A 217 -0.85 10.11 0.62
C ARG A 217 -2.20 9.39 0.53
N VAL A 218 -2.19 8.10 0.20
CA VAL A 218 -3.41 7.28 0.12
C VAL A 218 -4.13 7.25 1.46
N ALA A 219 -3.42 7.01 2.55
CA ALA A 219 -4.00 6.95 3.89
C ALA A 219 -4.57 8.32 4.33
N CYS A 220 -3.83 9.41 4.13
CA CYS A 220 -4.26 10.76 4.48
C CYS A 220 -5.49 11.22 3.66
N ALA A 221 -5.51 10.97 2.35
CA ALA A 221 -6.66 11.23 1.49
C ALA A 221 -7.90 10.42 1.89
N ASN A 222 -7.70 9.39 2.70
CA ASN A 222 -8.74 8.52 3.24
C ASN A 222 -9.13 8.83 4.70
N GLY A 223 -8.59 9.91 5.25
CA GLY A 223 -8.90 10.36 6.59
C GLY A 223 -8.17 9.59 7.70
N THR A 224 -7.01 8.99 7.39
CA THR A 224 -6.13 8.32 8.33
C THR A 224 -4.85 9.12 8.48
N GLU A 225 -4.52 9.58 9.69
CA GLU A 225 -3.23 10.22 10.00
C GLU A 225 -2.11 9.18 9.87
N VAL A 226 -0.96 9.57 9.30
CA VAL A 226 0.18 8.66 9.16
C VAL A 226 1.37 9.14 9.97
N VAL A 227 1.98 8.22 10.71
CA VAL A 227 3.26 8.44 11.40
C VAL A 227 4.31 7.56 10.74
N LEU A 228 5.27 8.17 10.07
CA LEU A 228 6.44 7.50 9.50
C LEU A 228 7.59 7.57 10.51
N THR A 229 8.06 6.41 10.99
CA THR A 229 9.10 6.38 12.03
C THR A 229 9.88 5.07 12.01
N SER A 230 10.93 4.97 12.83
CA SER A 230 11.66 3.71 12.98
C SER A 230 10.87 2.71 13.85
N THR A 231 11.19 1.41 13.69
CA THR A 231 10.60 0.36 14.52
C THR A 231 10.96 0.55 16.01
N ASP A 232 12.11 1.13 16.31
CA ASP A 232 12.54 1.45 17.69
C ASP A 232 11.63 2.49 18.35
N ASN A 233 11.05 3.38 17.56
CA ASN A 233 10.09 4.39 18.01
C ASN A 233 8.63 3.90 18.02
N LEU A 234 8.35 2.63 17.74
CA LEU A 234 6.99 2.11 17.72
C LEU A 234 6.26 2.31 19.05
N GLY A 235 6.93 2.07 20.16
CA GLY A 235 6.34 2.28 21.50
C GLY A 235 5.89 3.73 21.74
N PRO A 236 6.77 4.73 21.61
CA PRO A 236 6.40 6.14 21.63
C PRO A 236 5.29 6.52 20.65
N ALA A 237 5.37 6.05 19.38
CA ALA A 237 4.36 6.32 18.37
C ALA A 237 2.98 5.77 18.75
N LEU A 238 2.90 4.57 19.32
CA LEU A 238 1.64 4.00 19.83
C LEU A 238 1.04 4.84 20.96
N ARG A 239 1.86 5.45 21.83
CA ARG A 239 1.38 6.35 22.88
C ARG A 239 1.03 7.77 22.39
N GLY A 240 1.21 8.04 21.08
CA GLY A 240 0.95 9.38 20.51
C GLY A 240 2.03 10.42 20.86
N GLU A 241 3.22 9.98 21.26
CA GLU A 241 4.36 10.87 21.49
C GLU A 241 4.87 11.47 20.18
N PRO A 242 5.46 12.66 20.17
CA PRO A 242 5.93 13.34 18.96
C PRO A 242 7.23 12.69 18.45
N VAL A 243 7.10 11.59 17.70
CA VAL A 243 8.21 10.86 17.07
C VAL A 243 7.94 10.70 15.56
N GLY A 244 9.01 10.70 14.79
CA GLY A 244 8.94 10.53 13.35
C GLY A 244 8.35 11.73 12.59
N THR A 245 7.88 11.47 11.39
CA THR A 245 7.18 12.44 10.54
C THR A 245 5.69 12.17 10.56
N VAL A 246 4.89 13.19 10.90
CA VAL A 246 3.43 13.09 10.91
C VAL A 246 2.86 13.65 9.60
N PHE A 247 2.11 12.82 8.88
CA PHE A 247 1.34 13.26 7.71
C PHE A 247 -0.10 13.51 8.13
N ARG A 248 -0.57 14.74 7.94
CA ARG A 248 -1.91 15.16 8.33
C ARG A 248 -2.95 14.78 7.30
N VAL A 249 -4.15 14.52 7.77
CA VAL A 249 -5.31 14.25 6.92
C VAL A 249 -5.59 15.44 6.00
N THR A 250 -5.75 15.16 4.71
CA THR A 250 -6.04 16.16 3.68
C THR A 250 -7.43 15.95 3.10
N GLY A 251 -8.41 16.69 3.59
CA GLY A 251 -9.77 16.69 3.05
C GLY A 251 -10.69 15.54 3.51
N PRO A 252 -11.89 15.42 2.93
CA PRO A 252 -12.87 14.40 3.29
C PRO A 252 -12.45 13.01 2.81
N ARG A 253 -12.89 11.96 3.51
CA ARG A 253 -12.65 10.56 3.12
C ARG A 253 -13.14 10.27 1.70
N ARG A 254 -12.31 9.62 0.90
CA ARG A 254 -12.61 9.18 -0.47
C ARG A 254 -12.92 7.69 -0.51
N GLY A 255 -13.55 7.23 -1.60
CA GLY A 255 -13.81 5.80 -1.81
C GLY A 255 -12.52 5.03 -2.12
N ILE A 256 -12.36 3.83 -1.56
CA ILE A 256 -11.16 2.99 -1.71
C ILE A 256 -10.79 2.73 -3.17
N LYS A 257 -11.78 2.51 -4.02
CA LYS A 257 -11.60 2.23 -5.45
C LYS A 257 -10.92 3.38 -6.17
N GLN A 258 -11.36 4.61 -5.88
CA GLN A 258 -10.76 5.83 -6.44
C GLN A 258 -9.33 6.02 -5.94
N LEU A 259 -9.08 5.76 -4.65
CA LEU A 259 -7.74 5.84 -4.07
C LEU A 259 -6.80 4.80 -4.67
N TRP A 260 -7.27 3.56 -4.83
CA TRP A 260 -6.47 2.51 -5.46
C TRP A 260 -6.12 2.87 -6.91
N LEU A 261 -7.09 3.31 -7.71
CA LEU A 261 -6.87 3.75 -9.08
C LEU A 261 -5.89 4.91 -9.16
N ALA A 262 -6.09 5.94 -8.32
CA ALA A 262 -5.25 7.13 -8.37
C ALA A 262 -3.80 6.84 -8.00
N TYR A 263 -3.56 6.01 -6.96
CA TYR A 263 -2.26 5.92 -6.32
C TYR A 263 -1.59 4.55 -6.35
N ALA A 264 -2.34 3.46 -6.36
CA ALA A 264 -1.78 2.13 -6.17
C ALA A 264 -1.72 1.29 -7.45
N ALA A 265 -2.55 1.57 -8.45
CA ALA A 265 -2.65 0.76 -9.65
C ALA A 265 -1.44 0.93 -10.59
N THR A 266 -0.91 -0.18 -11.09
CA THR A 266 0.06 -0.18 -12.17
C THR A 266 -0.63 0.18 -13.47
N VAL A 267 -0.06 1.13 -14.21
CA VAL A 267 -0.60 1.62 -15.48
C VAL A 267 -0.03 0.77 -16.61
N GLN A 268 -0.92 0.23 -17.47
CA GLN A 268 -0.53 -0.59 -18.62
C GLN A 268 -0.57 0.18 -19.95
N GLY A 269 -1.31 1.30 -19.98
CA GLY A 269 -1.42 2.12 -21.18
C GLY A 269 -1.90 3.53 -20.90
N ARG A 270 -1.99 4.33 -21.96
CA ARG A 270 -2.45 5.72 -21.87
C ARG A 270 -3.42 6.02 -23.01
N LEU A 271 -4.51 6.72 -22.69
CA LEU A 271 -5.48 7.27 -23.62
C LEU A 271 -5.31 8.78 -23.66
N VAL A 272 -5.04 9.33 -24.83
CA VAL A 272 -4.98 10.77 -25.05
C VAL A 272 -6.37 11.26 -25.44
N LEU A 273 -6.84 12.28 -24.76
CA LEU A 273 -8.20 12.80 -24.86
C LEU A 273 -8.24 14.09 -25.69
N ASP A 274 -9.36 14.32 -26.37
CA ASP A 274 -9.68 15.63 -26.89
C ASP A 274 -10.10 16.60 -25.77
N ASP A 275 -10.20 17.90 -26.07
CA ASP A 275 -10.57 18.94 -25.10
C ASP A 275 -11.97 18.75 -24.51
N GLY A 276 -12.90 18.14 -25.26
CA GLY A 276 -14.27 17.86 -24.81
C GLY A 276 -14.31 16.75 -23.79
N ALA A 277 -13.63 15.63 -24.08
CA ALA A 277 -13.49 14.50 -23.17
C ALA A 277 -12.69 14.88 -21.92
N ALA A 278 -11.58 15.63 -22.06
CA ALA A 278 -10.80 16.13 -20.96
C ALA A 278 -11.66 16.93 -19.96
N ARG A 279 -12.47 17.89 -20.45
CA ARG A 279 -13.40 18.64 -19.60
C ARG A 279 -14.51 17.77 -19.01
N ALA A 280 -15.07 16.83 -19.79
CA ALA A 280 -16.11 15.93 -19.30
C ALA A 280 -15.63 15.06 -18.14
N ILE A 281 -14.35 14.66 -18.14
CA ILE A 281 -13.71 13.88 -17.07
C ILE A 281 -13.45 14.77 -15.85
N THR A 282 -12.80 15.93 -16.02
CA THR A 282 -12.31 16.75 -14.90
C THR A 282 -13.43 17.57 -14.23
N GLU A 283 -14.38 18.09 -15.00
CA GLU A 283 -15.45 18.96 -14.50
C GLU A 283 -16.78 18.22 -14.35
N GLY A 284 -17.08 17.32 -15.31
CA GLY A 284 -18.38 16.66 -15.41
C GLY A 284 -18.47 15.31 -14.72
N LYS A 285 -17.38 14.72 -14.26
CA LYS A 285 -17.30 13.37 -13.68
C LYS A 285 -18.04 12.31 -14.50
N LYS A 286 -17.91 12.37 -15.83
CA LYS A 286 -18.58 11.50 -16.79
C LYS A 286 -17.70 10.34 -17.19
N SER A 287 -18.30 9.31 -17.77
CA SER A 287 -17.58 8.17 -18.37
C SER A 287 -16.89 8.63 -19.67
N LEU A 288 -15.72 8.03 -19.96
CA LEU A 288 -15.00 8.25 -21.21
C LEU A 288 -15.59 7.37 -22.31
N LEU A 289 -15.98 7.97 -23.40
CA LEU A 289 -16.42 7.28 -24.63
C LEU A 289 -15.27 7.22 -25.65
N ALA A 290 -15.31 6.24 -26.56
CA ALA A 290 -14.30 6.08 -27.61
C ALA A 290 -14.14 7.35 -28.47
N ALA A 291 -15.23 8.04 -28.78
CA ALA A 291 -15.22 9.27 -29.57
C ALA A 291 -14.38 10.43 -28.97
N GLY A 292 -14.09 10.40 -27.68
CA GLY A 292 -13.25 11.39 -27.01
C GLY A 292 -11.77 11.02 -26.94
N ILE A 293 -11.35 9.89 -27.52
CA ILE A 293 -9.99 9.39 -27.52
C ILE A 293 -9.33 9.72 -28.85
N THR A 294 -8.21 10.43 -28.83
CA THR A 294 -7.46 10.84 -30.02
C THR A 294 -6.26 9.93 -30.29
N GLU A 295 -5.70 9.28 -29.27
CA GLU A 295 -4.53 8.40 -29.39
C GLU A 295 -4.56 7.35 -28.28
N VAL A 296 -4.16 6.12 -28.61
CA VAL A 296 -3.94 5.01 -27.65
C VAL A 296 -2.44 4.72 -27.58
N LYS A 297 -1.87 4.67 -26.37
CA LYS A 297 -0.45 4.36 -26.15
C LYS A 297 -0.31 3.13 -25.25
N GLY A 298 0.53 2.19 -25.68
CA GLY A 298 0.77 0.93 -24.96
C GLY A 298 -0.26 -0.14 -25.30
N THR A 299 -0.01 -1.35 -24.82
CA THR A 299 -0.90 -2.52 -25.02
C THR A 299 -1.51 -2.89 -23.68
N PHE A 300 -2.83 -2.92 -23.61
CA PHE A 300 -3.58 -3.27 -22.41
C PHE A 300 -4.80 -4.12 -22.76
N GLN A 301 -5.30 -4.84 -21.80
CA GLN A 301 -6.51 -5.67 -21.88
C GLN A 301 -7.68 -5.05 -21.12
N ALA A 302 -8.88 -5.53 -21.37
CA ALA A 302 -10.04 -5.16 -20.57
C ALA A 302 -9.81 -5.54 -19.09
N GLY A 303 -10.00 -4.57 -18.20
CA GLY A 303 -9.69 -4.71 -16.78
C GLY A 303 -8.39 -4.03 -16.34
N ASP A 304 -7.49 -3.73 -17.27
CA ASP A 304 -6.25 -3.02 -16.98
C ASP A 304 -6.48 -1.54 -16.66
N VAL A 305 -5.53 -0.97 -15.90
CA VAL A 305 -5.54 0.45 -15.56
C VAL A 305 -4.79 1.26 -16.60
N VAL A 306 -5.43 2.30 -17.09
CA VAL A 306 -4.88 3.24 -18.07
C VAL A 306 -4.86 4.65 -17.53
N GLU A 307 -3.88 5.44 -17.97
CA GLU A 307 -3.85 6.90 -17.76
C GLU A 307 -4.72 7.60 -18.80
N LEU A 308 -5.41 8.65 -18.37
CA LEU A 308 -6.16 9.56 -19.22
C LEU A 308 -5.40 10.88 -19.23
N ALA A 309 -4.86 11.25 -20.39
CA ALA A 309 -4.04 12.45 -20.54
C ALA A 309 -4.67 13.42 -21.55
N ASP A 310 -4.43 14.73 -21.39
CA ASP A 310 -4.78 15.73 -22.39
C ASP A 310 -3.80 15.69 -23.59
N ALA A 311 -4.08 16.49 -24.61
CA ALA A 311 -3.24 16.60 -25.81
C ALA A 311 -1.82 17.10 -25.52
N ARG A 312 -1.56 17.69 -24.35
CA ARG A 312 -0.24 18.16 -23.89
C ARG A 312 0.52 17.07 -23.13
N GLY A 313 -0.12 15.91 -22.91
CA GLY A 313 0.45 14.78 -22.14
C GLY A 313 0.29 14.94 -20.63
N GLU A 314 -0.46 15.92 -20.14
CA GLU A 314 -0.75 16.06 -18.73
C GLU A 314 -1.77 15.00 -18.31
N ILE A 315 -1.43 14.23 -17.25
CA ILE A 315 -2.30 13.16 -16.75
C ILE A 315 -3.43 13.78 -15.93
N LEU A 316 -4.65 13.58 -16.39
CA LEU A 316 -5.88 14.12 -15.79
C LEU A 316 -6.48 13.14 -14.78
N ALA A 317 -6.48 11.85 -15.14
CA ALA A 317 -7.10 10.79 -14.36
C ALA A 317 -6.47 9.43 -14.66
N LYS A 318 -6.82 8.42 -13.86
CA LYS A 318 -6.62 7.01 -14.15
C LYS A 318 -7.95 6.28 -14.13
N GLY A 319 -8.07 5.22 -14.92
CA GLY A 319 -9.29 4.44 -14.97
C GLY A 319 -9.07 3.01 -15.42
N VAL A 320 -10.07 2.14 -15.19
CA VAL A 320 -10.05 0.76 -15.67
C VAL A 320 -10.64 0.74 -17.07
N ALA A 321 -9.88 0.20 -18.04
CA ALA A 321 -10.33 0.02 -19.41
C ALA A 321 -11.40 -1.08 -19.48
N ALA A 322 -12.49 -0.83 -20.16
CA ALA A 322 -13.55 -1.82 -20.39
C ALA A 322 -13.28 -2.69 -21.63
N TYR A 323 -12.33 -2.30 -22.45
CA TYR A 323 -11.98 -2.95 -23.73
C TYR A 323 -10.47 -3.03 -23.88
N ASP A 324 -10.00 -3.96 -24.72
CA ASP A 324 -8.59 -4.10 -25.08
C ASP A 324 -8.12 -2.90 -25.92
N SER A 325 -6.83 -2.56 -25.90
CA SER A 325 -6.25 -1.45 -26.66
C SER A 325 -6.59 -1.53 -28.17
N ALA A 326 -6.50 -2.72 -28.75
CA ALA A 326 -6.82 -2.94 -30.16
C ALA A 326 -8.31 -2.64 -30.52
N GLN A 327 -9.24 -2.88 -29.59
CA GLN A 327 -10.66 -2.59 -29.81
C GLN A 327 -10.92 -1.06 -29.73
N VAL A 328 -10.18 -0.36 -28.87
CA VAL A 328 -10.27 1.10 -28.73
C VAL A 328 -9.66 1.80 -29.95
N GLU A 329 -8.50 1.30 -30.46
CA GLU A 329 -7.83 1.84 -31.66
C GLU A 329 -8.62 1.66 -32.95
N ALA A 330 -9.46 0.63 -33.02
CA ALA A 330 -10.27 0.34 -34.22
C ALA A 330 -11.40 1.36 -34.49
N GLU A 331 -11.44 2.50 -33.76
CA GLU A 331 -12.46 3.56 -33.89
C GLU A 331 -13.91 3.01 -33.86
N ASN A 332 -14.14 1.96 -33.11
CA ASN A 332 -15.44 1.31 -33.05
C ASN A 332 -16.43 2.19 -32.27
N THR A 333 -17.24 2.94 -33.00
CA THR A 333 -18.22 3.89 -32.45
C THR A 333 -19.35 3.22 -31.66
N ASP A 334 -19.51 1.91 -31.79
CA ASP A 334 -20.55 1.13 -31.09
C ASP A 334 -20.10 0.66 -29.69
N LEU A 335 -18.87 0.99 -29.26
CA LEU A 335 -18.40 0.70 -27.91
C LEU A 335 -19.18 1.53 -26.89
N GLY A 336 -19.53 0.87 -25.78
CA GLY A 336 -19.97 1.58 -24.59
C GLY A 336 -18.83 2.42 -23.97
N PRO A 337 -18.97 2.89 -22.74
CA PRO A 337 -17.90 3.65 -22.09
C PRO A 337 -16.60 2.86 -22.05
N VAL A 338 -15.52 3.42 -22.61
CA VAL A 338 -14.16 2.84 -22.56
C VAL A 338 -13.62 2.87 -21.14
N VAL A 339 -13.92 3.95 -20.40
CA VAL A 339 -13.69 4.01 -18.94
C VAL A 339 -14.97 4.53 -18.29
N HIS A 340 -15.59 3.70 -17.47
CA HIS A 340 -16.80 4.10 -16.76
C HIS A 340 -16.44 5.02 -15.58
N ARG A 341 -17.27 6.04 -15.33
CA ARG A 341 -17.06 7.02 -14.24
C ARG A 341 -16.83 6.40 -12.85
N ASP A 342 -17.47 5.26 -12.56
CA ASP A 342 -17.30 4.57 -11.29
C ASP A 342 -15.96 3.85 -11.16
N TYR A 343 -15.20 3.75 -12.25
CA TYR A 343 -13.89 3.17 -12.38
C TYR A 343 -12.85 4.20 -12.83
N LEU A 344 -13.08 5.45 -12.47
CA LEU A 344 -12.23 6.59 -12.80
C LEU A 344 -11.82 7.33 -11.52
N ALA A 345 -10.55 7.70 -11.43
CA ALA A 345 -9.99 8.50 -10.34
C ALA A 345 -9.17 9.66 -10.91
N GLU A 346 -9.53 10.88 -10.53
CA GLU A 346 -8.75 12.07 -10.87
C GLU A 346 -7.38 12.01 -10.17
N THR A 347 -6.32 12.44 -10.87
CA THR A 347 -4.94 12.46 -10.32
C THR A 347 -4.52 13.87 -9.87
N ARG A 348 -5.32 14.89 -10.17
CA ARG A 348 -5.11 16.26 -9.68
C ARG A 348 -5.76 16.43 -8.30
N TYR A 349 -4.94 16.82 -7.34
CA TYR A 349 -5.37 17.21 -6.00
C TYR A 349 -4.66 18.49 -5.57
#